data_607845fa96cef88628cc63587e830356
#
_entry.id   607845fa96cef88628cc63587e830356
#
_cell.length_a   1.000
_cell.length_b   1.000
_cell.length_c   1.000
_cell.angle_alpha   90.00
_cell.angle_beta   90.00
_cell.angle_gamma   90.00
#
_symmetry.space_group_name_H-M   'P 1'
#
loop_
_entity.id
_entity.type
_entity.pdbx_description
1 polymer ?
#
loop_
_entity_poly.entity_id
_entity_poly.type
_entity_poly.pdbx_seq_one_letter_code
_entity_poly.pdbx_strand_id
1 'polypeptide(L)'
;MIRKHGQLYLTALFCFDGLAVTLAWWFSYLIRFKLELIAPSGLIPGENLYLISIVPIWLVFFVNGRVFGFSYQSIKQSPLDHFFSSLRLSTVSILILMAITFFFREITFSRLLVVYFWGITTILLFFSHQLASLLVKEMYLRGVNLKKVLVVGAGELGQKVAQRLDKHPEIGFSIVGFLSSSAEQTGEVLQNHKVLGMYDEMVRVIRENEVDQLFIALPLKENDRLEKILSSMGEETVDIKLVPDLLRYMDLHSGVEELDGIPLINLSESPLYGWNIILKRASDIVLSFLAIVITFPIMLILSVIIKLESSGPLIYRQERMGLDGNVFWMYKFRSMKIAAEDQSGPVWAKENDDRRTRIGTILRTTSLDELPQFYNVLIGQMSLVGPRPERPVFVDEFKKSIPFYMLRLKMKAGLTGWAQVNGWRGNNSL
;
A
#
# COMPACT_ATOMS: atom_id res chain seq x y z
N MET A 1 -10.79 22.99 24.94
CA MET A 1 -9.55 23.74 24.58
C MET A 1 -9.05 23.18 23.25
N ILE A 2 -9.21 23.92 22.17
CA ILE A 2 -8.90 23.46 20.80
C ILE A 2 -7.41 23.19 20.69
N ARG A 3 -7.03 21.99 20.25
CA ARG A 3 -5.66 21.45 20.16
C ARG A 3 -4.70 22.42 19.45
N LYS A 4 -3.91 23.17 20.21
CA LYS A 4 -2.97 24.19 19.70
C LYS A 4 -1.96 23.64 18.67
N HIS A 5 -1.62 22.37 18.72
CA HIS A 5 -0.48 21.80 18.01
C HIS A 5 -0.79 21.32 16.58
N GLY A 6 -1.97 20.79 16.33
CA GLY A 6 -2.39 20.39 14.96
C GLY A 6 -2.76 21.54 14.05
N GLN A 7 -3.25 22.63 14.62
CA GLN A 7 -3.68 23.80 13.85
C GLN A 7 -2.51 24.58 13.24
N LEU A 8 -1.41 24.75 13.97
CA LEU A 8 -0.20 25.40 13.45
C LEU A 8 0.36 24.67 12.23
N TYR A 9 0.43 23.34 12.31
CA TYR A 9 0.89 22.53 11.19
C TYR A 9 -0.03 22.64 9.97
N LEU A 10 -1.34 22.51 10.17
CA LEU A 10 -2.33 22.67 9.11
C LEU A 10 -2.28 24.05 8.47
N THR A 11 -2.11 25.10 9.29
CA THR A 11 -2.00 26.48 8.80
C THR A 11 -0.71 26.68 8.01
N ALA A 12 0.41 26.13 8.50
CA ALA A 12 1.68 26.20 7.79
C ALA A 12 1.61 25.49 6.42
N LEU A 13 1.06 24.27 6.38
CA LEU A 13 0.86 23.54 5.12
C LEU A 13 -0.03 24.33 4.16
N PHE A 14 -1.12 24.90 4.66
CA PHE A 14 -2.00 25.73 3.85
C PHE A 14 -1.27 26.94 3.24
N CYS A 15 -0.41 27.60 4.02
CA CYS A 15 0.43 28.70 3.52
C CYS A 15 1.45 28.21 2.48
N PHE A 16 2.07 27.07 2.71
CA PHE A 16 3.02 26.46 1.75
C PHE A 16 2.33 26.07 0.44
N ASP A 17 1.14 25.48 0.49
CA ASP A 17 0.38 25.12 -0.70
C ASP A 17 -0.07 26.35 -1.47
N GLY A 18 -0.55 27.38 -0.77
CA GLY A 18 -0.90 28.66 -1.37
C GLY A 18 0.29 29.32 -2.07
N LEU A 19 1.48 29.28 -1.42
CA LEU A 19 2.71 29.79 -2.01
C LEU A 19 3.11 28.97 -3.24
N ALA A 20 3.05 27.62 -3.15
CA ALA A 20 3.37 26.73 -4.25
C ALA A 20 2.47 26.97 -5.48
N VAL A 21 1.16 27.11 -5.28
CA VAL A 21 0.19 27.42 -6.34
C VAL A 21 0.46 28.80 -6.95
N THR A 22 0.76 29.81 -6.12
CA THR A 22 1.10 31.15 -6.60
C THR A 22 2.37 31.17 -7.43
N LEU A 23 3.42 30.54 -6.96
CA LEU A 23 4.68 30.41 -7.68
C LEU A 23 4.50 29.64 -8.99
N ALA A 24 3.72 28.53 -8.97
CA ALA A 24 3.42 27.76 -10.16
C ALA A 24 2.72 28.62 -11.22
N TRP A 25 1.73 29.42 -10.81
CA TRP A 25 1.03 30.33 -11.71
C TRP A 25 1.96 31.37 -12.31
N TRP A 26 2.78 31.99 -11.49
CA TRP A 26 3.75 32.99 -11.92
C TRP A 26 4.83 32.43 -12.85
N PHE A 27 5.42 31.25 -12.51
CA PHE A 27 6.38 30.60 -13.38
C PHE A 27 5.78 30.18 -14.72
N SER A 28 4.53 29.70 -14.71
CA SER A 28 3.82 29.35 -15.94
C SER A 28 3.62 30.56 -16.85
N TYR A 29 3.32 31.72 -16.26
CA TYR A 29 3.24 33.00 -16.98
C TYR A 29 4.60 33.36 -17.56
N LEU A 30 5.67 33.33 -16.77
CA LEU A 30 7.02 33.65 -17.24
C LEU A 30 7.47 32.77 -18.40
N ILE A 31 7.30 31.45 -18.26
CA ILE A 31 7.68 30.46 -19.28
C ILE A 31 6.89 30.73 -20.58
N ARG A 32 5.60 31.03 -20.44
CA ARG A 32 4.71 31.21 -21.61
C ARG A 32 4.95 32.52 -22.37
N PHE A 33 5.16 33.63 -21.65
CA PHE A 33 5.12 34.98 -22.25
C PHE A 33 6.41 35.76 -22.17
N LYS A 34 7.36 35.41 -21.29
CA LYS A 34 8.66 36.10 -21.19
C LYS A 34 9.79 35.26 -21.80
N LEU A 35 9.78 33.92 -21.63
CA LEU A 35 10.78 33.05 -22.23
C LEU A 35 10.44 32.65 -23.68
N GLU A 36 9.16 32.79 -24.07
CA GLU A 36 8.66 32.56 -25.44
C GLU A 36 9.16 31.25 -26.10
N LEU A 37 9.32 30.16 -25.33
CA LEU A 37 9.75 28.87 -25.86
C LEU A 37 8.92 28.40 -27.06
N ILE A 38 7.65 28.79 -27.09
CA ILE A 38 6.73 28.61 -28.22
C ILE A 38 6.04 29.94 -28.44
N ALA A 39 6.21 30.55 -29.61
CA ALA A 39 5.67 31.86 -29.94
C ALA A 39 4.15 31.95 -29.65
N PRO A 40 3.67 32.99 -28.94
CA PRO A 40 2.24 33.15 -28.69
C PRO A 40 1.50 33.50 -29.98
N SER A 41 0.51 32.71 -30.36
CA SER A 41 -0.39 33.02 -31.45
C SER A 41 -1.58 33.80 -30.89
N GLY A 42 -1.60 35.13 -31.06
CA GLY A 42 -2.70 36.02 -30.70
C GLY A 42 -2.33 37.13 -29.70
N LEU A 43 -3.32 37.92 -29.31
CA LEU A 43 -3.18 39.00 -28.31
C LEU A 43 -2.76 38.43 -26.96
N ILE A 44 -1.70 38.99 -26.38
CA ILE A 44 -1.27 38.65 -25.02
C ILE A 44 -2.22 39.38 -24.05
N PRO A 45 -2.95 38.65 -23.19
CA PRO A 45 -3.81 39.30 -22.18
C PRO A 45 -2.98 40.15 -21.22
N GLY A 46 -3.53 41.25 -20.75
CA GLY A 46 -2.85 42.17 -19.84
C GLY A 46 -2.42 41.48 -18.54
N GLU A 47 -1.26 41.83 -17.98
CA GLU A 47 -0.69 41.27 -16.75
C GLU A 47 -1.67 41.30 -15.57
N ASN A 48 -2.53 42.33 -15.50
CA ASN A 48 -3.52 42.46 -14.44
C ASN A 48 -4.54 41.31 -14.40
N LEU A 49 -4.89 40.71 -15.53
CA LEU A 49 -5.80 39.56 -15.56
C LEU A 49 -5.20 38.35 -14.83
N TYR A 50 -3.90 38.17 -15.03
CA TYR A 50 -3.19 37.02 -14.38
C TYR A 50 -3.01 37.24 -12.88
N LEU A 51 -2.86 38.48 -12.42
CA LEU A 51 -2.81 38.81 -10.99
C LEU A 51 -4.18 38.59 -10.31
N ILE A 52 -5.26 39.05 -10.94
CA ILE A 52 -6.61 38.90 -10.38
C ILE A 52 -7.04 37.43 -10.35
N SER A 53 -6.61 36.62 -11.32
CA SER A 53 -6.96 35.18 -11.39
C SER A 53 -6.37 34.34 -10.26
N ILE A 54 -5.38 34.83 -9.50
CA ILE A 54 -4.82 34.12 -8.34
C ILE A 54 -5.89 33.81 -7.28
N VAL A 55 -6.82 34.75 -7.04
CA VAL A 55 -7.86 34.58 -6.00
C VAL A 55 -8.80 33.41 -6.29
N PRO A 56 -9.45 33.31 -7.47
CA PRO A 56 -10.28 32.17 -7.79
C PRO A 56 -9.46 30.87 -7.89
N ILE A 57 -8.21 30.89 -8.32
CA ILE A 57 -7.33 29.72 -8.31
C ILE A 57 -7.16 29.22 -6.87
N TRP A 58 -6.81 30.08 -5.93
CA TRP A 58 -6.67 29.73 -4.51
C TRP A 58 -7.96 29.16 -3.94
N LEU A 59 -9.10 29.78 -4.24
CA LEU A 59 -10.40 29.30 -3.75
C LEU A 59 -10.65 27.85 -4.21
N VAL A 60 -10.45 27.58 -5.50
CA VAL A 60 -10.66 26.23 -6.06
C VAL A 60 -9.71 25.21 -5.44
N PHE A 61 -8.43 25.53 -5.32
CA PHE A 61 -7.46 24.61 -4.69
C PHE A 61 -7.76 24.35 -3.22
N PHE A 62 -8.17 25.41 -2.49
CA PHE A 62 -8.52 25.27 -1.08
C PHE A 62 -9.76 24.42 -0.86
N VAL A 63 -10.85 24.72 -1.57
CA VAL A 63 -12.12 23.97 -1.46
C VAL A 63 -11.89 22.52 -1.87
N ASN A 64 -11.21 22.29 -3.00
CA ASN A 64 -10.92 20.97 -3.51
C ASN A 64 -10.04 20.16 -2.53
N GLY A 65 -9.01 20.76 -1.95
CA GLY A 65 -8.17 20.15 -0.93
C GLY A 65 -8.95 19.74 0.33
N ARG A 66 -9.98 20.52 0.70
CA ARG A 66 -10.87 20.20 1.85
C ARG A 66 -11.88 19.11 1.53
N VAL A 67 -12.53 19.19 0.37
CA VAL A 67 -13.62 18.26 -0.03
C VAL A 67 -13.08 16.87 -0.34
N PHE A 68 -11.95 16.77 -1.03
CA PHE A 68 -11.38 15.47 -1.39
C PHE A 68 -10.47 14.87 -0.31
N GLY A 69 -10.56 15.41 0.92
CA GLY A 69 -9.91 14.82 2.08
C GLY A 69 -8.41 14.65 1.88
N PHE A 70 -7.74 15.71 1.41
CA PHE A 70 -6.29 15.79 1.55
C PHE A 70 -6.03 15.66 3.05
N SER A 71 -5.87 14.43 3.45
CA SER A 71 -5.67 14.09 4.84
C SER A 71 -4.26 14.52 5.19
N TYR A 72 -4.11 15.77 5.60
CA TYR A 72 -2.94 16.29 6.27
C TYR A 72 -2.59 15.50 7.54
N GLN A 73 -3.36 14.45 7.83
CA GLN A 73 -3.22 13.63 9.04
C GLN A 73 -2.26 12.45 8.89
N SER A 74 -1.80 12.14 7.70
CA SER A 74 -0.98 10.95 7.47
C SER A 74 0.50 11.30 7.28
N ILE A 75 1.21 11.50 8.37
CA ILE A 75 2.69 11.57 8.44
C ILE A 75 3.35 10.27 7.91
N LYS A 76 2.57 9.21 7.71
CA LYS A 76 2.98 7.89 7.20
C LYS A 76 2.82 7.72 5.69
N GLN A 77 2.48 8.77 4.93
CA GLN A 77 2.35 8.62 3.49
C GLN A 77 3.72 8.39 2.85
N SER A 78 3.78 7.44 1.93
CA SER A 78 4.96 7.23 1.12
C SER A 78 5.19 8.42 0.17
N PRO A 79 6.41 8.65 -0.33
CA PRO A 79 6.65 9.67 -1.35
C PRO A 79 5.76 9.51 -2.58
N LEU A 80 5.42 8.27 -2.95
CA LEU A 80 4.50 7.98 -4.05
C LEU A 80 3.08 8.44 -3.75
N ASP A 81 2.60 8.25 -2.51
CA ASP A 81 1.27 8.72 -2.11
C ASP A 81 1.19 10.25 -2.16
N HIS A 82 2.23 10.95 -1.73
CA HIS A 82 2.33 12.40 -1.85
C HIS A 82 2.29 12.86 -3.31
N PHE A 83 3.01 12.17 -4.21
CA PHE A 83 3.00 12.47 -5.62
C PHE A 83 1.60 12.29 -6.24
N PHE A 84 0.98 11.14 -6.04
CA PHE A 84 -0.36 10.87 -6.57
C PHE A 84 -1.43 11.79 -5.97
N SER A 85 -1.29 12.15 -4.70
CA SER A 85 -2.16 13.13 -4.06
C SER A 85 -2.04 14.51 -4.69
N SER A 86 -0.81 14.99 -4.89
CA SER A 86 -0.54 16.29 -5.55
C SER A 86 -1.02 16.29 -7.01
N LEU A 87 -0.80 15.19 -7.73
CA LEU A 87 -1.28 15.02 -9.10
C LEU A 87 -2.81 15.06 -9.19
N ARG A 88 -3.50 14.36 -8.29
CA ARG A 88 -4.97 14.38 -8.22
C ARG A 88 -5.50 15.76 -7.89
N LEU A 89 -4.93 16.44 -6.87
CA LEU A 89 -5.37 17.80 -6.49
C LEU A 89 -5.20 18.78 -7.63
N SER A 90 -4.02 18.82 -8.25
CA SER A 90 -3.77 19.74 -9.36
C SER A 90 -4.66 19.43 -10.56
N THR A 91 -4.84 18.15 -10.92
CA THR A 91 -5.67 17.77 -12.07
C THR A 91 -7.13 18.17 -11.86
N VAL A 92 -7.74 17.80 -10.72
CA VAL A 92 -9.14 18.12 -10.45
C VAL A 92 -9.36 19.63 -10.32
N SER A 93 -8.44 20.35 -9.66
CA SER A 93 -8.54 21.81 -9.52
C SER A 93 -8.47 22.52 -10.87
N ILE A 94 -7.58 22.08 -11.77
CA ILE A 94 -7.48 22.67 -13.10
C ILE A 94 -8.68 22.34 -13.98
N LEU A 95 -9.22 21.13 -13.89
CA LEU A 95 -10.46 20.78 -14.60
C LEU A 95 -11.64 21.64 -14.13
N ILE A 96 -11.75 21.92 -12.83
CA ILE A 96 -12.75 22.84 -12.28
C ILE A 96 -12.52 24.26 -12.80
N LEU A 97 -11.28 24.75 -12.78
CA LEU A 97 -10.94 26.07 -13.31
C LEU A 97 -11.27 26.20 -14.81
N MET A 98 -10.95 25.17 -15.61
CA MET A 98 -11.31 25.12 -17.02
C MET A 98 -12.83 25.15 -17.22
N ALA A 99 -13.59 24.41 -16.41
CA ALA A 99 -15.04 24.43 -16.45
C ALA A 99 -15.60 25.80 -16.09
N ILE A 100 -15.05 26.46 -15.06
CA ILE A 100 -15.44 27.83 -14.68
C ILE A 100 -15.16 28.80 -15.83
N THR A 101 -13.96 28.77 -16.42
CA THR A 101 -13.58 29.69 -17.50
C THR A 101 -14.41 29.50 -18.78
N PHE A 102 -14.96 28.28 -18.98
CA PHE A 102 -15.87 28.03 -20.11
C PHE A 102 -17.15 28.91 -20.07
N PHE A 103 -17.63 29.20 -18.86
CA PHE A 103 -18.81 30.06 -18.70
C PHE A 103 -18.50 31.58 -18.85
N PHE A 104 -17.22 31.97 -18.77
CA PHE A 104 -16.78 33.36 -18.90
C PHE A 104 -16.09 33.57 -20.26
N ARG A 105 -16.86 33.80 -21.33
CA ARG A 105 -16.39 33.90 -22.73
C ARG A 105 -15.35 34.98 -22.97
N GLU A 106 -15.29 35.98 -22.13
CA GLU A 106 -14.36 37.13 -22.27
C GLU A 106 -12.94 36.78 -21.76
N ILE A 107 -12.79 35.70 -20.98
CA ILE A 107 -11.51 35.31 -20.36
C ILE A 107 -10.95 34.08 -21.12
N THR A 108 -9.99 34.33 -21.99
CA THR A 108 -9.29 33.24 -22.70
C THR A 108 -7.87 33.09 -22.20
N PHE A 109 -7.58 31.98 -21.51
CA PHE A 109 -6.22 31.63 -21.14
C PHE A 109 -5.53 30.80 -22.23
N SER A 110 -4.22 30.98 -22.38
CA SER A 110 -3.42 30.14 -23.28
C SER A 110 -3.47 28.68 -22.83
N ARG A 111 -3.81 27.76 -23.75
CA ARG A 111 -3.83 26.31 -23.46
C ARG A 111 -2.49 25.80 -22.94
N LEU A 112 -1.39 26.28 -23.49
CA LEU A 112 -0.03 25.92 -23.05
C LEU A 112 0.25 26.43 -21.63
N LEU A 113 -0.24 27.61 -21.26
CA LEU A 113 -0.11 28.12 -19.89
C LEU A 113 -0.80 27.17 -18.90
N VAL A 114 -1.97 26.68 -19.23
CA VAL A 114 -2.71 25.73 -18.37
C VAL A 114 -1.92 24.42 -18.20
N VAL A 115 -1.30 23.92 -19.27
CA VAL A 115 -0.46 22.71 -19.22
C VAL A 115 0.78 22.95 -18.35
N TYR A 116 1.47 24.08 -18.53
CA TYR A 116 2.61 24.44 -17.69
C TYR A 116 2.21 24.58 -16.23
N PHE A 117 1.08 25.26 -15.98
CA PHE A 117 0.55 25.43 -14.62
C PHE A 117 0.23 24.09 -13.97
N TRP A 118 -0.38 23.14 -14.69
CA TRP A 118 -0.66 21.80 -14.20
C TRP A 118 0.61 21.06 -13.77
N GLY A 119 1.61 21.00 -14.66
CA GLY A 119 2.86 20.28 -14.37
C GLY A 119 3.66 20.91 -13.24
N ILE A 120 3.82 22.26 -13.27
CA ILE A 120 4.60 22.99 -12.26
C ILE A 120 3.90 22.94 -10.90
N THR A 121 2.57 23.10 -10.87
CA THR A 121 1.81 22.99 -9.62
C THR A 121 1.94 21.58 -9.00
N THR A 122 1.82 20.53 -9.81
CA THR A 122 1.99 19.16 -9.33
C THR A 122 3.36 18.96 -8.68
N ILE A 123 4.42 19.45 -9.32
CA ILE A 123 5.79 19.33 -8.83
C ILE A 123 5.99 20.15 -7.55
N LEU A 124 5.56 21.40 -7.54
CA LEU A 124 5.74 22.28 -6.37
C LEU A 124 4.93 21.81 -5.17
N LEU A 125 3.69 21.35 -5.36
CA LEU A 125 2.90 20.74 -4.27
C LEU A 125 3.56 19.47 -3.73
N PHE A 126 4.08 18.61 -4.60
CA PHE A 126 4.81 17.42 -4.18
C PHE A 126 6.00 17.79 -3.28
N PHE A 127 6.86 18.72 -3.72
CA PHE A 127 8.01 19.14 -2.93
C PHE A 127 7.61 19.90 -1.66
N SER A 128 6.56 20.71 -1.69
CA SER A 128 5.98 21.37 -0.52
C SER A 128 5.59 20.37 0.55
N HIS A 129 4.84 19.33 0.17
CA HIS A 129 4.40 18.29 1.10
C HIS A 129 5.57 17.44 1.63
N GLN A 130 6.56 17.13 0.78
CA GLN A 130 7.76 16.42 1.24
C GLN A 130 8.55 17.26 2.25
N LEU A 131 8.76 18.53 1.96
CA LEU A 131 9.47 19.44 2.87
C LEU A 131 8.73 19.58 4.20
N ALA A 132 7.41 19.77 4.16
CA ALA A 132 6.60 19.86 5.36
C ALA A 132 6.67 18.56 6.20
N SER A 133 6.60 17.41 5.56
CA SER A 133 6.74 16.10 6.22
C SER A 133 8.11 15.95 6.87
N LEU A 134 9.18 16.34 6.18
CA LEU A 134 10.54 16.30 6.72
C LEU A 134 10.72 17.24 7.93
N LEU A 135 10.19 18.47 7.83
CA LEU A 135 10.27 19.44 8.94
C LEU A 135 9.54 18.96 10.19
N VAL A 136 8.34 18.38 10.01
CA VAL A 136 7.56 17.83 11.13
C VAL A 136 8.27 16.63 11.74
N LYS A 137 8.78 15.72 10.91
CA LYS A 137 9.57 14.59 11.37
C LYS A 137 10.78 15.05 12.21
N GLU A 138 11.51 16.05 11.73
CA GLU A 138 12.65 16.60 12.46
C GLU A 138 12.23 17.26 13.79
N MET A 139 11.10 17.98 13.83
CA MET A 139 10.54 18.52 15.08
C MET A 139 10.23 17.41 16.08
N TYR A 140 9.61 16.32 15.66
CA TYR A 140 9.28 15.19 16.52
C TYR A 140 10.53 14.48 17.03
N LEU A 141 11.55 14.29 16.19
CA LEU A 141 12.84 13.72 16.60
C LEU A 141 13.57 14.59 17.64
N ARG A 142 13.36 15.90 17.60
CA ARG A 142 13.87 16.85 18.62
C ARG A 142 13.01 16.93 19.87
N GLY A 143 11.98 16.11 19.98
CA GLY A 143 11.07 16.11 21.13
C GLY A 143 10.08 17.29 21.16
N VAL A 144 9.97 18.06 20.08
CA VAL A 144 9.08 19.21 20.00
C VAL A 144 7.70 18.79 19.58
N ASN A 145 6.66 19.21 20.30
CA ASN A 145 5.27 18.99 19.99
C ASN A 145 4.83 17.51 19.98
N LEU A 146 5.43 16.70 20.84
CA LEU A 146 5.03 15.30 21.02
C LEU A 146 3.69 15.22 21.75
N LYS A 147 2.86 14.27 21.32
CA LYS A 147 1.62 13.91 22.02
C LYS A 147 1.93 12.92 23.14
N LYS A 148 1.58 13.28 24.35
CA LYS A 148 1.75 12.42 25.53
C LYS A 148 0.74 11.28 25.51
N VAL A 149 1.22 10.04 25.47
CA VAL A 149 0.39 8.83 25.38
C VAL A 149 0.50 8.03 26.67
N LEU A 150 -0.64 7.65 27.25
CA LEU A 150 -0.73 6.68 28.33
C LEU A 150 -1.27 5.35 27.77
N VAL A 151 -0.57 4.25 28.07
CA VAL A 151 -0.96 2.91 27.61
C VAL A 151 -1.69 2.18 28.74
N VAL A 152 -2.96 1.85 28.52
CA VAL A 152 -3.76 1.04 29.45
C VAL A 152 -3.63 -0.43 29.06
N GLY A 153 -2.98 -1.19 29.94
CA GLY A 153 -2.61 -2.58 29.73
C GLY A 153 -1.08 -2.75 29.69
N ALA A 154 -0.53 -3.25 30.81
CA ALA A 154 0.91 -3.55 30.96
C ALA A 154 1.29 -4.94 30.43
N GLY A 155 0.33 -5.69 29.83
CA GLY A 155 0.52 -7.02 29.25
C GLY A 155 1.30 -7.00 27.92
N GLU A 156 1.38 -8.16 27.27
CA GLU A 156 2.11 -8.37 26.02
C GLU A 156 1.68 -7.39 24.90
N LEU A 157 0.36 -7.15 24.77
CA LEU A 157 -0.17 -6.23 23.76
C LEU A 157 0.27 -4.78 23.99
N GLY A 158 0.15 -4.29 25.23
CA GLY A 158 0.59 -2.93 25.59
C GLY A 158 2.09 -2.73 25.41
N GLN A 159 2.90 -3.72 25.80
CA GLN A 159 4.35 -3.67 25.58
C GLN A 159 4.71 -3.66 24.10
N LYS A 160 4.00 -4.41 23.24
CA LYS A 160 4.16 -4.36 21.76
C LYS A 160 3.81 -2.99 21.21
N VAL A 161 2.75 -2.35 21.73
CA VAL A 161 2.38 -0.98 21.33
C VAL A 161 3.49 -0.01 21.68
N ALA A 162 3.98 -0.05 22.93
CA ALA A 162 5.08 0.80 23.38
C ALA A 162 6.33 0.61 22.52
N GLN A 163 6.75 -0.63 22.31
CA GLN A 163 7.91 -0.94 21.46
C GLN A 163 7.76 -0.40 20.03
N ARG A 164 6.53 -0.44 19.48
CA ARG A 164 6.26 0.10 18.15
C ARG A 164 6.32 1.62 18.11
N LEU A 165 5.83 2.29 19.15
CA LEU A 165 5.88 3.75 19.26
C LEU A 165 7.34 4.23 19.45
N ASP A 166 8.13 3.55 20.28
CA ASP A 166 9.55 3.88 20.50
C ASP A 166 10.42 3.68 19.25
N LYS A 167 10.10 2.67 18.43
CA LYS A 167 10.77 2.44 17.14
C LYS A 167 10.45 3.49 16.09
N HIS A 168 9.39 4.26 16.27
CA HIS A 168 8.90 5.24 15.32
C HIS A 168 8.69 6.63 15.95
N PRO A 169 9.75 7.27 16.49
CA PRO A 169 9.64 8.58 17.11
C PRO A 169 9.14 9.67 16.16
N GLU A 170 9.32 9.44 14.85
CA GLU A 170 8.82 10.31 13.79
C GLU A 170 7.28 10.41 13.71
N ILE A 171 6.56 9.56 14.45
CA ILE A 171 5.09 9.64 14.54
C ILE A 171 4.64 10.73 15.52
N GLY A 172 5.54 11.21 16.38
CA GLY A 172 5.29 12.31 17.29
C GLY A 172 4.54 11.91 18.57
N PHE A 173 4.72 10.69 19.05
CA PHE A 173 4.20 10.24 20.34
C PHE A 173 5.32 10.13 21.39
N SER A 174 4.98 10.48 22.63
CA SER A 174 5.82 10.26 23.81
C SER A 174 5.04 9.44 24.83
N ILE A 175 5.54 8.27 25.18
CA ILE A 175 4.88 7.40 26.15
C ILE A 175 5.18 7.92 27.55
N VAL A 176 4.12 8.22 28.29
CA VAL A 176 4.20 8.66 29.70
C VAL A 176 4.41 7.46 30.62
N GLY A 177 3.75 6.34 30.34
CA GLY A 177 3.85 5.11 31.09
C GLY A 177 2.70 4.15 30.80
N PHE A 178 2.63 3.12 31.64
CA PHE A 178 1.58 2.10 31.57
C PHE A 178 0.65 2.21 32.79
N LEU A 179 -0.58 1.72 32.60
CA LEU A 179 -1.46 1.33 33.71
C LEU A 179 -1.65 -0.19 33.69
N SER A 180 -1.71 -0.79 34.87
CA SER A 180 -1.89 -2.24 35.04
C SER A 180 -3.18 -2.60 35.73
N SER A 181 -3.58 -3.86 35.58
CA SER A 181 -4.67 -4.46 36.39
C SER A 181 -4.21 -4.92 37.78
N SER A 182 -2.88 -5.02 38.02
CA SER A 182 -2.31 -5.51 39.26
C SER A 182 -1.51 -4.43 39.97
N ALA A 183 -1.75 -4.26 41.26
CA ALA A 183 -0.98 -3.35 42.11
C ALA A 183 0.50 -3.76 42.23
N GLU A 184 0.80 -5.04 42.13
CA GLU A 184 2.17 -5.57 42.21
C GLU A 184 3.08 -5.05 41.11
N GLN A 185 2.51 -4.75 39.94
CA GLN A 185 3.27 -4.20 38.80
C GLN A 185 3.50 -2.70 38.90
N THR A 186 2.86 -2.00 39.84
CA THR A 186 3.04 -0.56 39.98
C THR A 186 4.48 -0.23 40.36
N GLY A 187 5.11 0.63 39.58
CA GLY A 187 6.52 0.99 39.76
C GLY A 187 7.50 0.16 38.93
N GLU A 188 7.08 -0.98 38.35
CA GLU A 188 7.90 -1.75 37.41
C GLU A 188 8.22 -0.92 36.15
N VAL A 189 9.35 -1.22 35.54
CA VAL A 189 9.76 -0.62 34.26
C VAL A 189 9.63 -1.67 33.15
N LEU A 190 8.70 -1.42 32.22
CA LEU A 190 8.42 -2.27 31.07
C LEU A 190 8.79 -1.51 29.79
N GLN A 191 9.60 -2.07 28.92
CA GLN A 191 10.02 -1.43 27.66
C GLN A 191 10.50 0.04 27.88
N ASN A 192 11.32 0.27 28.90
CA ASN A 192 11.84 1.60 29.32
C ASN A 192 10.79 2.58 29.87
N HIS A 193 9.54 2.18 30.04
CA HIS A 193 8.48 3.02 30.58
C HIS A 193 7.94 2.44 31.88
N LYS A 194 7.63 3.32 32.84
CA LYS A 194 7.17 2.94 34.18
C LYS A 194 5.67 2.62 34.20
N VAL A 195 5.28 1.62 34.96
CA VAL A 195 3.88 1.39 35.34
C VAL A 195 3.52 2.41 36.44
N LEU A 196 2.62 3.35 36.12
CA LEU A 196 2.31 4.51 36.96
C LEU A 196 1.22 4.23 37.99
N GLY A 197 0.44 3.17 37.82
CA GLY A 197 -0.63 2.80 38.72
C GLY A 197 -1.61 1.79 38.14
N MET A 198 -2.72 1.61 38.85
CA MET A 198 -3.82 0.75 38.41
C MET A 198 -4.80 1.49 37.49
N TYR A 199 -5.69 0.73 36.82
CA TYR A 199 -6.72 1.31 35.93
C TYR A 199 -7.64 2.30 36.67
N ASP A 200 -7.94 2.05 37.96
CA ASP A 200 -8.82 2.92 38.78
C ASP A 200 -8.17 4.30 39.04
N GLU A 201 -6.85 4.40 38.95
CA GLU A 201 -6.11 5.64 39.12
C GLU A 201 -5.93 6.44 37.81
N MET A 202 -6.50 5.96 36.71
CA MET A 202 -6.30 6.49 35.35
C MET A 202 -6.60 7.99 35.24
N VAL A 203 -7.72 8.45 35.76
CA VAL A 203 -8.10 9.87 35.71
C VAL A 203 -7.08 10.75 36.42
N ARG A 204 -6.56 10.31 37.58
CA ARG A 204 -5.49 11.00 38.29
C ARG A 204 -4.22 11.09 37.46
N VAL A 205 -3.79 9.95 36.92
CA VAL A 205 -2.55 9.87 36.11
C VAL A 205 -2.65 10.73 34.84
N ILE A 206 -3.82 10.76 34.19
CA ILE A 206 -4.08 11.60 33.03
C ILE A 206 -3.89 13.08 33.38
N ARG A 207 -4.47 13.54 34.48
CA ARG A 207 -4.40 14.95 34.90
C ARG A 207 -2.97 15.36 35.34
N GLU A 208 -2.33 14.53 36.15
CA GLU A 208 -0.98 14.82 36.67
C GLU A 208 0.08 14.89 35.58
N ASN A 209 -0.06 14.10 34.50
CA ASN A 209 0.91 14.00 33.42
C ASN A 209 0.51 14.75 32.14
N GLU A 210 -0.66 15.40 32.15
CA GLU A 210 -1.22 16.10 30.97
C GLU A 210 -1.27 15.20 29.74
N VAL A 211 -1.89 14.03 29.86
CA VAL A 211 -1.99 13.03 28.79
C VAL A 211 -2.90 13.53 27.67
N ASP A 212 -2.42 13.49 26.43
CA ASP A 212 -3.20 13.87 25.24
C ASP A 212 -4.02 12.72 24.66
N GLN A 213 -3.49 11.50 24.72
CA GLN A 213 -4.11 10.31 24.14
C GLN A 213 -3.97 9.10 25.06
N LEU A 214 -5.04 8.30 25.09
CA LEU A 214 -5.12 7.05 25.81
C LEU A 214 -5.13 5.89 24.81
N PHE A 215 -4.18 4.97 24.92
CA PHE A 215 -4.14 3.74 24.11
C PHE A 215 -4.57 2.58 24.98
N ILE A 216 -5.77 2.04 24.74
CA ILE A 216 -6.30 0.89 25.44
C ILE A 216 -5.84 -0.37 24.72
N ALA A 217 -4.94 -1.11 25.34
CA ALA A 217 -4.32 -2.33 24.82
C ALA A 217 -4.64 -3.52 25.74
N LEU A 218 -5.91 -3.88 25.82
CA LEU A 218 -6.41 -4.96 26.66
C LEU A 218 -6.62 -6.24 25.84
N PRO A 219 -6.39 -7.44 26.46
CA PRO A 219 -6.79 -8.71 25.87
C PRO A 219 -8.31 -8.76 25.60
N LEU A 220 -8.74 -9.45 24.54
CA LEU A 220 -10.16 -9.64 24.19
C LEU A 220 -11.01 -10.22 25.36
N LYS A 221 -10.38 -10.96 26.26
CA LYS A 221 -11.03 -11.55 27.43
C LYS A 221 -11.40 -10.52 28.52
N GLU A 222 -10.87 -9.30 28.43
CA GLU A 222 -11.08 -8.24 29.44
C GLU A 222 -12.10 -7.19 29.00
N ASN A 223 -13.12 -7.60 28.25
CA ASN A 223 -14.13 -6.69 27.71
C ASN A 223 -14.90 -5.93 28.81
N ASP A 224 -15.21 -6.58 29.94
CA ASP A 224 -15.88 -5.96 31.09
C ASP A 224 -15.04 -4.82 31.71
N ARG A 225 -13.72 -4.94 31.65
CA ARG A 225 -12.81 -3.88 32.11
C ARG A 225 -12.79 -2.69 31.14
N LEU A 226 -12.89 -2.96 29.85
CA LEU A 226 -12.96 -1.90 28.82
C LEU A 226 -14.19 -1.00 29.08
N GLU A 227 -15.34 -1.59 29.36
CA GLU A 227 -16.57 -0.84 29.65
C GLU A 227 -16.43 0.05 30.90
N LYS A 228 -15.84 -0.47 31.98
CA LYS A 228 -15.54 0.32 33.19
C LYS A 228 -14.57 1.48 32.91
N ILE A 229 -13.51 1.23 32.14
CA ILE A 229 -12.53 2.25 31.74
C ILE A 229 -13.22 3.36 30.94
N LEU A 230 -14.02 3.02 29.95
CA LEU A 230 -14.74 3.99 29.13
C LEU A 230 -15.76 4.79 29.94
N SER A 231 -16.45 4.14 30.87
CA SER A 231 -17.40 4.81 31.75
C SER A 231 -16.76 5.82 32.71
N SER A 232 -15.55 5.51 33.20
CA SER A 232 -14.77 6.42 34.06
C SER A 232 -14.21 7.64 33.33
N MET A 233 -14.17 7.63 32.01
CA MET A 233 -13.66 8.71 31.18
C MET A 233 -14.70 9.77 30.79
N GLY A 234 -15.94 9.64 31.26
CA GLY A 234 -17.06 10.50 30.81
C GLY A 234 -16.87 12.01 31.00
N GLU A 235 -15.98 12.43 31.91
CA GLU A 235 -15.67 13.85 32.17
C GLU A 235 -14.33 14.32 31.55
N GLU A 236 -13.53 13.42 30.97
CA GLU A 236 -12.21 13.75 30.43
C GLU A 236 -12.25 13.98 28.92
N THR A 237 -11.45 14.93 28.44
CA THR A 237 -11.38 15.30 27.01
C THR A 237 -10.19 14.68 26.29
N VAL A 238 -9.69 13.53 26.75
CA VAL A 238 -8.58 12.79 26.16
C VAL A 238 -9.03 11.96 24.98
N ASP A 239 -8.26 11.91 23.88
CA ASP A 239 -8.53 11.03 22.77
C ASP A 239 -8.29 9.58 23.15
N ILE A 240 -9.28 8.73 23.00
CA ILE A 240 -9.19 7.31 23.31
C ILE A 240 -9.00 6.53 22.00
N LYS A 241 -7.99 5.65 21.97
CA LYS A 241 -7.75 4.70 20.89
C LYS A 241 -7.73 3.28 21.44
N LEU A 242 -8.56 2.44 20.89
CA LEU A 242 -8.56 1.01 21.20
C LEU A 242 -7.60 0.28 20.27
N VAL A 243 -6.68 -0.48 20.86
CA VAL A 243 -5.81 -1.42 20.13
C VAL A 243 -6.43 -2.80 20.23
N PRO A 244 -7.03 -3.33 19.17
CA PRO A 244 -7.67 -4.63 19.21
C PRO A 244 -6.63 -5.75 19.37
N ASP A 245 -6.87 -6.71 20.27
CA ASP A 245 -6.02 -7.91 20.43
C ASP A 245 -6.30 -8.94 19.32
N LEU A 246 -6.20 -8.49 18.09
CA LEU A 246 -6.43 -9.27 16.87
C LEU A 246 -5.15 -9.55 16.10
N LEU A 247 -3.98 -9.08 16.59
CA LEU A 247 -2.70 -9.17 15.89
C LEU A 247 -2.29 -10.60 15.53
N ARG A 248 -2.80 -11.61 16.25
CA ARG A 248 -2.58 -13.03 15.94
C ARG A 248 -3.42 -13.55 14.77
N TYR A 249 -4.48 -12.83 14.42
CA TYR A 249 -5.47 -13.21 13.40
C TYR A 249 -5.44 -12.30 12.18
N MET A 250 -4.69 -11.20 12.26
CA MET A 250 -4.61 -10.21 11.19
C MET A 250 -3.47 -10.54 10.24
N ASP A 251 -3.78 -10.67 8.97
CA ASP A 251 -2.81 -10.75 7.89
C ASP A 251 -2.22 -9.38 7.57
N LEU A 252 -1.23 -9.36 6.68
CA LEU A 252 -0.45 -8.17 6.29
C LEU A 252 -1.28 -6.97 5.80
N HIS A 253 -2.56 -7.17 5.47
CA HIS A 253 -3.45 -6.15 4.88
C HIS A 253 -4.82 -6.16 5.52
N SER A 254 -4.87 -5.99 6.84
CA SER A 254 -6.14 -5.78 7.53
C SER A 254 -6.58 -4.33 7.39
N GLY A 255 -7.76 -4.10 6.83
CA GLY A 255 -8.43 -2.82 6.74
C GLY A 255 -9.52 -2.68 7.82
N VAL A 256 -9.89 -1.44 8.11
CA VAL A 256 -11.12 -1.14 8.87
C VAL A 256 -12.10 -0.53 7.89
N GLU A 257 -13.23 -1.18 7.73
CA GLU A 257 -14.37 -0.68 6.95
C GLU A 257 -15.49 -0.23 7.89
N GLU A 258 -16.43 0.51 7.38
CA GLU A 258 -17.61 0.95 8.11
C GLU A 258 -18.86 0.48 7.38
N LEU A 259 -19.70 -0.26 8.09
CA LEU A 259 -21.00 -0.68 7.62
C LEU A 259 -22.06 0.02 8.46
N ASP A 260 -22.66 1.08 7.94
CA ASP A 260 -23.74 1.82 8.59
C ASP A 260 -23.43 2.21 10.05
N GLY A 261 -22.24 2.75 10.28
CA GLY A 261 -21.75 3.15 11.61
C GLY A 261 -21.08 2.03 12.41
N ILE A 262 -21.09 0.79 11.93
CA ILE A 262 -20.43 -0.35 12.57
C ILE A 262 -19.03 -0.55 11.98
N PRO A 263 -17.95 -0.42 12.78
CA PRO A 263 -16.61 -0.68 12.29
C PRO A 263 -16.41 -2.18 12.05
N LEU A 264 -16.05 -2.56 10.83
CA LEU A 264 -15.67 -3.90 10.44
C LEU A 264 -14.14 -4.00 10.33
N ILE A 265 -13.56 -4.92 11.09
CA ILE A 265 -12.13 -5.20 11.00
C ILE A 265 -11.93 -6.41 10.11
N ASN A 266 -11.39 -6.18 8.92
CA ASN A 266 -11.08 -7.26 7.99
C ASN A 266 -9.85 -8.01 8.49
N LEU A 267 -10.02 -9.27 8.89
CA LEU A 267 -8.91 -10.09 9.42
C LEU A 267 -8.07 -10.71 8.30
N SER A 268 -8.66 -10.90 7.13
CA SER A 268 -8.02 -11.56 5.99
C SER A 268 -8.63 -11.07 4.68
N GLU A 269 -7.90 -10.22 3.97
CA GLU A 269 -8.30 -9.73 2.66
C GLU A 269 -7.28 -10.07 1.58
N SER A 270 -7.76 -10.12 0.33
CA SER A 270 -6.85 -10.14 -0.81
C SER A 270 -6.07 -8.82 -0.87
N PRO A 271 -4.75 -8.85 -1.07
CA PRO A 271 -3.96 -7.61 -1.22
C PRO A 271 -4.32 -6.82 -2.47
N LEU A 272 -5.13 -7.39 -3.35
CA LEU A 272 -5.62 -6.74 -4.57
C LEU A 272 -7.11 -6.42 -4.41
N TYR A 273 -7.46 -5.14 -4.32
CA TYR A 273 -8.84 -4.65 -4.27
C TYR A 273 -9.02 -3.39 -5.12
N GLY A 274 -10.27 -3.11 -5.48
CA GLY A 274 -10.62 -1.90 -6.23
C GLY A 274 -9.89 -1.78 -7.58
N TRP A 275 -9.39 -0.61 -7.89
CA TRP A 275 -8.67 -0.30 -9.13
C TRP A 275 -7.40 -1.12 -9.33
N ASN A 276 -6.76 -1.59 -8.25
CA ASN A 276 -5.55 -2.41 -8.34
C ASN A 276 -5.78 -3.75 -9.04
N ILE A 277 -6.97 -4.34 -8.90
CA ILE A 277 -7.35 -5.56 -9.63
C ILE A 277 -7.38 -5.30 -11.14
N ILE A 278 -8.01 -4.17 -11.54
CA ILE A 278 -8.15 -3.80 -12.95
C ILE A 278 -6.79 -3.50 -13.57
N LEU A 279 -6.00 -2.65 -12.91
CA LEU A 279 -4.65 -2.29 -13.38
C LEU A 279 -3.73 -3.51 -13.46
N LYS A 280 -3.76 -4.36 -12.44
CA LYS A 280 -3.01 -5.62 -12.43
C LYS A 280 -3.43 -6.53 -13.58
N ARG A 281 -4.74 -6.68 -13.82
CA ARG A 281 -5.25 -7.50 -14.93
C ARG A 281 -4.87 -6.93 -16.29
N ALA A 282 -4.98 -5.61 -16.47
CA ALA A 282 -4.58 -4.93 -17.71
C ALA A 282 -3.08 -5.13 -17.97
N SER A 283 -2.24 -4.94 -16.96
CA SER A 283 -0.78 -5.17 -17.07
C SER A 283 -0.46 -6.64 -17.40
N ASP A 284 -1.13 -7.60 -16.76
CA ASP A 284 -0.95 -9.03 -17.05
C ASP A 284 -1.32 -9.36 -18.51
N ILE A 285 -2.41 -8.81 -19.04
CA ILE A 285 -2.82 -9.01 -20.44
C ILE A 285 -1.80 -8.40 -21.40
N VAL A 286 -1.47 -7.12 -21.22
CA VAL A 286 -0.56 -6.41 -22.15
C VAL A 286 0.82 -7.07 -22.16
N LEU A 287 1.40 -7.30 -20.98
CA LEU A 287 2.76 -7.85 -20.89
C LEU A 287 2.82 -9.31 -21.32
N SER A 288 1.81 -10.13 -21.02
CA SER A 288 1.78 -11.53 -21.48
C SER A 288 1.58 -11.62 -22.99
N PHE A 289 0.76 -10.75 -23.59
CA PHE A 289 0.60 -10.68 -25.03
C PHE A 289 1.93 -10.31 -25.72
N LEU A 290 2.61 -9.26 -25.24
CA LEU A 290 3.91 -8.85 -25.75
C LEU A 290 4.94 -9.98 -25.59
N ALA A 291 4.97 -10.64 -24.43
CA ALA A 291 5.86 -11.76 -24.19
C ALA A 291 5.61 -12.91 -25.18
N ILE A 292 4.35 -13.27 -25.45
CA ILE A 292 4.01 -14.28 -26.45
C ILE A 292 4.52 -13.87 -27.84
N VAL A 293 4.26 -12.64 -28.27
CA VAL A 293 4.69 -12.15 -29.60
C VAL A 293 6.22 -12.20 -29.73
N ILE A 294 6.95 -11.73 -28.72
CA ILE A 294 8.42 -11.69 -28.73
C ILE A 294 9.01 -13.12 -28.68
N THR A 295 8.43 -14.02 -27.88
CA THR A 295 8.96 -15.37 -27.71
C THR A 295 8.41 -16.37 -28.73
N PHE A 296 7.44 -15.99 -29.54
CA PHE A 296 6.80 -16.87 -30.54
C PHE A 296 7.79 -17.56 -31.49
N PRO A 297 8.80 -16.87 -32.08
CA PRO A 297 9.80 -17.54 -32.93
C PRO A 297 10.59 -18.60 -32.15
N ILE A 298 10.94 -18.32 -30.91
CA ILE A 298 11.65 -19.26 -30.02
C ILE A 298 10.75 -20.47 -29.73
N MET A 299 9.49 -20.22 -29.39
CA MET A 299 8.50 -21.27 -29.14
C MET A 299 8.33 -22.20 -30.36
N LEU A 300 8.35 -21.64 -31.57
CA LEU A 300 8.24 -22.42 -32.81
C LEU A 300 9.45 -23.33 -32.99
N ILE A 301 10.68 -22.79 -32.82
CA ILE A 301 11.91 -23.56 -32.91
C ILE A 301 11.92 -24.69 -31.87
N LEU A 302 11.62 -24.37 -30.62
CA LEU A 302 11.53 -25.37 -29.54
C LEU A 302 10.49 -26.46 -29.84
N SER A 303 9.37 -26.09 -30.44
CA SER A 303 8.32 -27.03 -30.85
C SER A 303 8.83 -28.07 -31.83
N VAL A 304 9.61 -27.62 -32.83
CA VAL A 304 10.24 -28.54 -33.81
C VAL A 304 11.26 -29.44 -33.14
N ILE A 305 12.14 -28.90 -32.32
CA ILE A 305 13.20 -29.66 -31.64
C ILE A 305 12.60 -30.75 -30.72
N ILE A 306 11.57 -30.40 -29.92
CA ILE A 306 10.91 -31.35 -29.03
C ILE A 306 10.26 -32.50 -29.84
N LYS A 307 9.67 -32.18 -30.98
CA LYS A 307 9.03 -33.20 -31.86
C LYS A 307 10.04 -34.11 -32.54
N LEU A 308 11.23 -33.58 -32.88
CA LEU A 308 12.30 -34.36 -33.50
C LEU A 308 12.97 -35.29 -32.45
N GLU A 309 13.09 -34.87 -31.20
CA GLU A 309 13.72 -35.67 -30.16
C GLU A 309 12.87 -36.86 -29.71
N SER A 310 11.55 -36.66 -29.58
CA SER A 310 10.66 -37.72 -29.06
C SER A 310 9.24 -37.61 -29.58
N SER A 311 8.59 -38.76 -29.84
CA SER A 311 7.19 -38.87 -30.17
C SER A 311 6.29 -38.42 -29.01
N GLY A 312 5.07 -37.89 -29.29
CA GLY A 312 4.09 -37.53 -28.28
C GLY A 312 3.65 -36.04 -28.29
N PRO A 313 2.86 -35.60 -27.33
CA PRO A 313 2.32 -34.24 -27.26
C PRO A 313 3.43 -33.22 -27.02
N LEU A 314 3.30 -32.05 -27.66
CA LEU A 314 4.25 -30.95 -27.50
C LEU A 314 4.10 -30.25 -26.15
N ILE A 315 2.84 -30.02 -25.76
CA ILE A 315 2.45 -29.34 -24.53
C ILE A 315 2.08 -30.39 -23.47
N TYR A 316 2.72 -30.28 -22.35
CA TYR A 316 2.36 -30.98 -21.11
C TYR A 316 1.38 -30.16 -20.32
N ARG A 317 0.34 -30.80 -19.81
CA ARG A 317 -0.71 -30.17 -18.96
C ARG A 317 -0.63 -30.75 -17.57
N GLN A 318 -0.67 -29.88 -16.59
CA GLN A 318 -0.65 -30.31 -15.19
C GLN A 318 -1.64 -29.51 -14.37
N GLU A 319 -2.44 -30.19 -13.57
CA GLU A 319 -3.35 -29.55 -12.64
C GLU A 319 -2.58 -28.80 -11.56
N ARG A 320 -2.97 -27.56 -11.33
CA ARG A 320 -2.43 -26.68 -10.31
C ARG A 320 -3.55 -25.95 -9.61
N MET A 321 -3.33 -25.64 -8.33
CA MET A 321 -4.26 -24.84 -7.54
C MET A 321 -3.98 -23.35 -7.75
N GLY A 322 -5.02 -22.61 -8.02
CA GLY A 322 -5.00 -21.17 -8.32
C GLY A 322 -5.84 -20.35 -7.35
N LEU A 323 -6.40 -19.24 -7.84
CA LEU A 323 -7.21 -18.32 -7.06
C LEU A 323 -8.38 -19.04 -6.38
N ASP A 324 -8.58 -18.72 -5.09
CA ASP A 324 -9.65 -19.26 -4.23
C ASP A 324 -9.69 -20.80 -4.17
N GLY A 325 -8.54 -21.45 -4.42
CA GLY A 325 -8.45 -22.91 -4.41
C GLY A 325 -8.99 -23.61 -5.66
N ASN A 326 -9.36 -22.85 -6.70
CA ASN A 326 -9.81 -23.42 -7.95
C ASN A 326 -8.67 -24.08 -8.72
N VAL A 327 -8.89 -25.28 -9.22
CA VAL A 327 -7.90 -26.00 -10.01
C VAL A 327 -7.93 -25.51 -11.47
N PHE A 328 -6.75 -25.37 -12.06
CA PHE A 328 -6.59 -25.01 -13.47
C PHE A 328 -5.49 -25.82 -14.14
N TRP A 329 -5.55 -25.92 -15.47
CA TRP A 329 -4.54 -26.59 -16.28
C TRP A 329 -3.40 -25.64 -16.62
N MET A 330 -2.22 -25.90 -16.02
CA MET A 330 -0.98 -25.18 -16.32
C MET A 330 -0.29 -25.81 -17.53
N TYR A 331 0.07 -25.01 -18.51
CA TYR A 331 0.71 -25.44 -19.74
C TYR A 331 2.24 -25.28 -19.67
N LYS A 332 2.95 -26.30 -20.10
CA LYS A 332 4.42 -26.29 -20.25
C LYS A 332 4.84 -27.02 -21.52
N PHE A 333 6.01 -26.72 -22.05
CA PHE A 333 6.61 -27.62 -23.01
C PHE A 333 6.99 -28.93 -22.33
N ARG A 334 6.83 -30.03 -23.07
CA ARG A 334 7.21 -31.33 -22.58
C ARG A 334 8.74 -31.40 -22.40
N SER A 335 9.19 -31.61 -21.19
CA SER A 335 10.59 -31.75 -20.80
C SER A 335 10.93 -33.12 -20.21
N MET A 336 9.92 -34.01 -20.08
CA MET A 336 10.06 -35.36 -19.57
C MET A 336 9.61 -36.40 -20.60
N LYS A 337 10.07 -37.63 -20.43
CA LYS A 337 9.65 -38.80 -21.20
C LYS A 337 8.15 -39.06 -21.00
N ILE A 338 7.51 -39.73 -21.96
CA ILE A 338 6.08 -40.11 -21.84
C ILE A 338 5.95 -41.09 -20.66
N ALA A 339 4.83 -40.98 -19.94
CA ALA A 339 4.54 -41.83 -18.78
C ALA A 339 5.55 -41.74 -17.60
N ALA A 340 6.26 -40.61 -17.50
CA ALA A 340 7.26 -40.41 -16.47
C ALA A 340 6.71 -40.42 -15.03
N GLU A 341 5.43 -40.23 -14.84
CA GLU A 341 4.75 -40.24 -13.53
C GLU A 341 3.87 -41.48 -13.30
N ASP A 342 3.70 -42.36 -14.29
CA ASP A 342 2.78 -43.51 -14.16
C ASP A 342 3.19 -44.50 -13.05
N GLN A 343 4.49 -44.63 -12.80
CA GLN A 343 5.01 -45.55 -11.79
C GLN A 343 5.27 -44.91 -10.43
N SER A 344 5.55 -43.61 -10.41
CA SER A 344 5.98 -42.89 -9.20
C SER A 344 4.90 -42.01 -8.57
N GLY A 345 3.81 -41.80 -9.29
CA GLY A 345 2.81 -40.81 -8.88
C GLY A 345 3.35 -39.36 -8.84
N PRO A 346 2.64 -38.45 -8.19
CA PRO A 346 3.07 -37.07 -8.01
C PRO A 346 4.28 -36.98 -7.05
N VAL A 347 5.47 -36.84 -7.59
CA VAL A 347 6.72 -36.71 -6.82
C VAL A 347 7.32 -35.33 -7.02
N TRP A 348 7.96 -34.78 -5.97
CA TRP A 348 8.75 -33.56 -6.09
C TRP A 348 9.88 -33.72 -7.11
N ALA A 349 10.17 -32.65 -7.83
CA ALA A 349 11.27 -32.65 -8.81
C ALA A 349 12.60 -32.85 -8.10
N LYS A 350 13.35 -33.89 -8.49
CA LYS A 350 14.73 -34.13 -8.03
C LYS A 350 15.72 -33.38 -8.91
N GLU A 351 16.85 -32.99 -8.35
CA GLU A 351 17.87 -32.20 -9.06
C GLU A 351 18.43 -32.94 -10.30
N ASN A 352 18.68 -34.24 -10.21
CA ASN A 352 19.09 -35.15 -11.31
C ASN A 352 17.99 -36.18 -11.56
N ASP A 353 16.96 -35.79 -12.30
CA ASP A 353 15.82 -36.65 -12.59
C ASP A 353 16.00 -37.34 -13.95
N ASP A 354 16.24 -38.65 -13.93
CA ASP A 354 16.46 -39.48 -15.12
C ASP A 354 15.26 -39.58 -16.09
N ARG A 355 14.12 -39.04 -15.66
CA ARG A 355 12.91 -38.94 -16.47
C ARG A 355 12.95 -37.79 -17.50
N ARG A 356 13.97 -36.91 -17.43
CA ARG A 356 14.13 -35.79 -18.36
C ARG A 356 14.60 -36.31 -19.73
N THR A 357 14.15 -35.61 -20.80
CA THR A 357 14.78 -35.76 -22.13
C THR A 357 16.05 -34.91 -22.17
N ARG A 358 16.91 -35.11 -23.18
CA ARG A 358 18.16 -34.31 -23.31
C ARG A 358 17.84 -32.83 -23.49
N ILE A 359 16.90 -32.50 -24.39
CA ILE A 359 16.41 -31.14 -24.59
C ILE A 359 15.64 -30.67 -23.35
N GLY A 360 14.87 -31.55 -22.69
CA GLY A 360 14.15 -31.24 -21.46
C GLY A 360 15.05 -30.77 -20.33
N THR A 361 16.29 -31.23 -20.25
CA THR A 361 17.28 -30.73 -19.29
C THR A 361 17.61 -29.27 -19.58
N ILE A 362 17.89 -28.91 -20.84
CA ILE A 362 18.19 -27.54 -21.25
C ILE A 362 16.96 -26.63 -21.00
N LEU A 363 15.78 -27.08 -21.42
CA LEU A 363 14.53 -26.33 -21.22
C LEU A 363 14.29 -25.96 -19.74
N ARG A 364 14.51 -26.90 -18.83
CA ARG A 364 14.32 -26.65 -17.38
C ARG A 364 15.38 -25.75 -16.77
N THR A 365 16.65 -25.91 -17.20
CA THR A 365 17.74 -25.06 -16.70
C THR A 365 17.55 -23.62 -17.11
N THR A 366 17.04 -23.40 -18.34
CA THR A 366 16.77 -22.06 -18.89
C THR A 366 15.35 -21.56 -18.60
N SER A 367 14.48 -22.39 -17.97
CA SER A 367 13.04 -22.11 -17.76
C SER A 367 12.25 -21.87 -19.07
N LEU A 368 12.77 -22.27 -20.22
CA LEU A 368 12.08 -22.16 -21.51
C LEU A 368 10.88 -23.11 -21.62
N ASP A 369 10.84 -24.16 -20.81
CA ASP A 369 9.66 -25.03 -20.70
C ASP A 369 8.42 -24.31 -20.17
N GLU A 370 8.59 -23.16 -19.48
CA GLU A 370 7.51 -22.40 -18.87
C GLU A 370 6.89 -21.32 -19.82
N LEU A 371 7.45 -21.11 -21.02
CA LEU A 371 6.93 -20.11 -21.98
C LEU A 371 5.43 -20.27 -22.31
N PRO A 372 4.86 -21.49 -22.47
CA PRO A 372 3.42 -21.65 -22.70
C PRO A 372 2.53 -21.11 -21.57
N GLN A 373 3.07 -20.88 -20.36
CA GLN A 373 2.30 -20.32 -19.23
C GLN A 373 1.88 -18.85 -19.48
N PHE A 374 2.56 -18.11 -20.38
CA PHE A 374 2.07 -16.78 -20.78
C PHE A 374 0.64 -16.86 -21.35
N TYR A 375 0.26 -17.97 -21.97
CA TYR A 375 -1.12 -18.19 -22.38
C TYR A 375 -2.06 -18.34 -21.17
N ASN A 376 -1.65 -19.06 -20.10
CA ASN A 376 -2.45 -19.11 -18.88
C ASN A 376 -2.65 -17.73 -18.23
N VAL A 377 -1.62 -16.86 -18.32
CA VAL A 377 -1.72 -15.46 -17.85
C VAL A 377 -2.71 -14.67 -18.74
N LEU A 378 -2.58 -14.81 -20.06
CA LEU A 378 -3.41 -14.10 -21.02
C LEU A 378 -4.90 -14.42 -20.85
N ILE A 379 -5.26 -15.70 -20.66
CA ILE A 379 -6.65 -16.12 -20.41
C ILE A 379 -7.12 -15.89 -18.97
N GLY A 380 -6.22 -15.51 -18.05
CA GLY A 380 -6.56 -15.09 -16.69
C GLY A 380 -6.54 -16.17 -15.62
N GLN A 381 -6.08 -17.37 -15.93
CA GLN A 381 -5.88 -18.45 -14.96
C GLN A 381 -4.67 -18.20 -14.06
N MET A 382 -3.66 -17.49 -14.57
CA MET A 382 -2.46 -17.08 -13.86
C MET A 382 -2.25 -15.57 -13.93
N SER A 383 -1.27 -15.09 -13.21
CA SER A 383 -0.71 -13.75 -13.25
C SER A 383 0.80 -13.84 -13.58
N LEU A 384 1.39 -12.74 -14.06
CA LEU A 384 2.84 -12.69 -14.22
C LEU A 384 3.55 -12.79 -12.87
N VAL A 385 3.06 -12.06 -11.88
CA VAL A 385 3.62 -12.03 -10.52
C VAL A 385 2.56 -12.50 -9.52
N GLY A 386 2.90 -13.54 -8.75
CA GLY A 386 2.03 -14.12 -7.75
C GLY A 386 2.69 -15.32 -7.04
N PRO A 387 1.99 -15.96 -6.10
CA PRO A 387 2.51 -17.16 -5.45
C PRO A 387 2.70 -18.30 -6.47
N ARG A 388 3.74 -19.10 -6.29
CA ARG A 388 4.00 -20.26 -7.16
C ARG A 388 2.83 -21.25 -7.09
N PRO A 389 2.27 -21.69 -8.24
CA PRO A 389 1.18 -22.66 -8.25
C PRO A 389 1.67 -24.04 -7.81
N GLU A 390 0.99 -24.64 -6.83
CA GLU A 390 1.30 -25.98 -6.35
C GLU A 390 0.26 -26.99 -6.82
N ARG A 391 0.62 -28.28 -6.80
CA ARG A 391 -0.29 -29.39 -7.14
C ARG A 391 -1.34 -29.54 -6.04
N PRO A 392 -2.61 -29.84 -6.34
CA PRO A 392 -3.65 -30.01 -5.33
C PRO A 392 -3.25 -30.99 -4.21
N VAL A 393 -2.59 -32.08 -4.56
CA VAL A 393 -2.12 -33.10 -3.58
C VAL A 393 -1.18 -32.50 -2.54
N PHE A 394 -0.25 -31.65 -2.95
CA PHE A 394 0.69 -31.00 -2.01
C PHE A 394 0.02 -29.88 -1.21
N VAL A 395 -0.92 -29.15 -1.81
CA VAL A 395 -1.70 -28.16 -1.07
C VAL A 395 -2.51 -28.83 0.04
N ASP A 396 -3.10 -30.01 -0.23
CA ASP A 396 -3.85 -30.78 0.76
C ASP A 396 -2.98 -31.30 1.91
N GLU A 397 -1.70 -31.52 1.66
CA GLU A 397 -0.72 -31.88 2.68
C GLU A 397 -0.29 -30.63 3.49
N PHE A 398 0.11 -29.57 2.80
CA PHE A 398 0.63 -28.35 3.45
C PHE A 398 -0.41 -27.62 4.30
N LYS A 399 -1.68 -27.60 3.89
CA LYS A 399 -2.73 -26.96 4.70
C LYS A 399 -2.95 -27.63 6.07
N LYS A 400 -2.49 -28.89 6.24
CA LYS A 400 -2.58 -29.61 7.52
C LYS A 400 -1.44 -29.24 8.47
N SER A 401 -0.27 -28.89 7.92
CA SER A 401 0.95 -28.62 8.70
C SER A 401 1.26 -27.14 8.86
N ILE A 402 0.84 -26.30 7.91
CA ILE A 402 1.14 -24.86 7.90
C ILE A 402 -0.13 -24.07 8.19
N PRO A 403 -0.21 -23.36 9.32
CA PRO A 403 -1.33 -22.49 9.62
C PRO A 403 -1.52 -21.42 8.51
N PHE A 404 -2.76 -21.15 8.15
CA PHE A 404 -3.12 -20.15 7.14
C PHE A 404 -2.55 -20.36 5.73
N TYR A 405 -2.05 -21.56 5.40
CA TYR A 405 -1.48 -21.86 4.08
C TYR A 405 -2.38 -21.47 2.91
N MET A 406 -3.70 -21.62 3.06
CA MET A 406 -4.69 -21.30 2.03
C MET A 406 -4.77 -19.81 1.69
N LEU A 407 -4.30 -18.92 2.55
CA LEU A 407 -4.35 -17.47 2.30
C LEU A 407 -3.50 -17.05 1.09
N ARG A 408 -2.45 -17.81 0.78
CA ARG A 408 -1.67 -17.60 -0.44
C ARG A 408 -2.50 -17.72 -1.73
N LEU A 409 -3.62 -18.44 -1.68
CA LEU A 409 -4.53 -18.65 -2.80
C LEU A 409 -5.56 -17.53 -2.97
N LYS A 410 -5.58 -16.51 -2.11
CA LYS A 410 -6.35 -15.28 -2.32
C LYS A 410 -5.79 -14.39 -3.43
N MET A 411 -4.69 -14.79 -4.04
CA MET A 411 -4.11 -14.18 -5.23
C MET A 411 -3.98 -15.22 -6.34
N LYS A 412 -4.03 -14.76 -7.61
CA LYS A 412 -3.73 -15.65 -8.75
C LYS A 412 -2.31 -16.16 -8.66
N ALA A 413 -2.15 -17.44 -8.97
CA ALA A 413 -0.85 -18.07 -9.10
C ALA A 413 0.01 -17.33 -10.12
N GLY A 414 1.29 -17.10 -9.79
CA GLY A 414 2.24 -16.34 -10.62
C GLY A 414 3.16 -17.24 -11.46
N LEU A 415 3.55 -16.70 -12.61
CA LEU A 415 4.68 -17.24 -13.39
C LEU A 415 5.99 -17.03 -12.61
N THR A 416 6.14 -15.88 -11.99
CA THR A 416 7.19 -15.55 -11.03
C THR A 416 6.60 -15.01 -9.74
N GLY A 417 7.39 -14.91 -8.66
CA GLY A 417 6.95 -14.40 -7.37
C GLY A 417 8.12 -14.10 -6.44
N TRP A 418 7.82 -13.42 -5.34
CA TRP A 418 8.83 -12.98 -4.37
C TRP A 418 9.76 -14.10 -3.90
N ALA A 419 9.21 -15.26 -3.54
CA ALA A 419 9.99 -16.41 -3.14
C ALA A 419 10.93 -16.90 -4.24
N GLN A 420 10.45 -16.89 -5.50
CA GLN A 420 11.22 -17.37 -6.64
C GLN A 420 12.41 -16.44 -6.97
N VAL A 421 12.24 -15.12 -6.89
CA VAL A 421 13.32 -14.15 -7.17
C VAL A 421 14.34 -14.09 -6.03
N ASN A 422 13.96 -14.49 -4.80
CA ASN A 422 14.86 -14.59 -3.66
C ASN A 422 15.53 -15.98 -3.53
N GLY A 423 15.44 -16.82 -4.57
CA GLY A 423 16.15 -18.10 -4.60
C GLY A 423 15.44 -19.25 -3.89
N TRP A 424 14.25 -19.05 -3.34
CA TRP A 424 13.46 -20.09 -2.68
C TRP A 424 12.68 -20.90 -3.73
N ARG A 425 13.44 -21.48 -4.65
CA ARG A 425 12.96 -22.33 -5.72
C ARG A 425 13.31 -23.79 -5.40
N GLY A 426 12.32 -24.66 -5.23
CA GLY A 426 12.55 -26.10 -5.11
C GLY A 426 12.67 -26.62 -3.68
N ASN A 427 13.52 -27.59 -3.44
CA ASN A 427 13.65 -28.44 -2.23
C ASN A 427 14.11 -27.73 -0.94
N ASN A 428 13.69 -26.53 -0.67
CA ASN A 428 13.96 -25.92 0.62
C ASN A 428 13.01 -26.57 1.63
N SER A 429 13.56 -27.13 2.70
CA SER A 429 12.81 -27.63 3.85
C SER A 429 11.80 -26.59 4.32
N LEU A 430 10.64 -27.08 4.71
CA LEU A 430 9.57 -26.30 5.36
C LEU A 430 10.08 -25.60 6.61
#